data_6266c353c07891b46302022279b6bd78
#
_entry.id   6266c353c07891b46302022279b6bd78
#
_cell.length_a   1.000
_cell.length_b   1.000
_cell.length_c   1.000
_cell.angle_alpha   90.00
_cell.angle_beta   90.00
_cell.angle_gamma   90.00
#
_symmetry.space_group_name_H-M   'P 1'
#
loop_
_entity.id
_entity.type
_entity.pdbx_description
1 polymer ?
#
loop_
_entity_poly.entity_id
_entity_poly.type
_entity_poly.pdbx_seq_one_letter_code
_entity_poly.pdbx_strand_id
1 'polypeptide(L)'
;MISLGIDLGGTQIKYGLVEDGKILDCGICDTRLEEGYQAVVHRMADCAKSFLRGAEAEFVGIASPGFVDTYQGVVRYSNNFGWHNVPLAKDLSDCLELPARIANDAQCAALGEALYGAGKGIPRMAMLTIGTGVGGGFVRDGQLETDGYGSMAYIFGHCVIAHDGKLCNCGQRGCLETYASATAIARRGEQVFEGSKNVRQIFELARAG
;
A
#
# COMPACT_ATOMS: atom_id res chain seq x y z
N MET A 1 -4.39 -8.96 21.88
CA MET A 1 -4.06 -7.54 21.58
C MET A 1 -4.88 -7.08 20.40
N ILE A 2 -5.76 -6.09 20.63
CA ILE A 2 -6.61 -5.54 19.56
C ILE A 2 -5.90 -4.33 18.92
N SER A 3 -5.83 -4.31 17.61
CA SER A 3 -5.22 -3.23 16.84
C SER A 3 -6.17 -2.73 15.75
N LEU A 4 -6.09 -1.44 15.47
CA LEU A 4 -6.76 -0.82 14.33
C LEU A 4 -5.81 -0.78 13.14
N GLY A 5 -6.15 -1.47 12.05
CA GLY A 5 -5.48 -1.36 10.77
C GLY A 5 -6.18 -0.31 9.89
N ILE A 6 -5.42 0.56 9.24
CA ILE A 6 -5.91 1.54 8.28
C ILE A 6 -5.15 1.39 6.97
N ASP A 7 -5.87 1.12 5.87
CA ASP A 7 -5.34 1.13 4.50
C ASP A 7 -5.77 2.42 3.81
N LEU A 8 -4.83 3.35 3.66
CA LEU A 8 -5.07 4.66 3.06
C LEU A 8 -4.92 4.59 1.55
N GLY A 9 -6.03 4.41 0.86
CA GLY A 9 -6.09 4.45 -0.60
C GLY A 9 -6.39 5.84 -1.15
N GLY A 10 -6.14 6.03 -2.45
CA GLY A 10 -6.40 7.32 -3.13
C GLY A 10 -7.88 7.71 -3.21
N THR A 11 -8.77 6.75 -3.22
CA THR A 11 -10.23 6.98 -3.32
C THR A 11 -10.94 6.63 -2.01
N GLN A 12 -10.50 5.57 -1.35
CA GLN A 12 -11.15 5.03 -0.17
C GLN A 12 -10.12 4.69 0.90
N ILE A 13 -10.50 4.89 2.14
CA ILE A 13 -9.78 4.46 3.33
C ILE A 13 -10.51 3.23 3.89
N LYS A 14 -9.77 2.14 4.12
CA LYS A 14 -10.32 0.92 4.72
C LYS A 14 -9.83 0.78 6.14
N TYR A 15 -10.67 0.27 7.00
CA TYR A 15 -10.40 0.03 8.41
C TYR A 15 -10.59 -1.44 8.73
N GLY A 16 -9.77 -1.97 9.60
CA GLY A 16 -9.91 -3.31 10.12
C GLY A 16 -9.57 -3.36 11.59
N LEU A 17 -10.45 -3.92 12.40
CA LEU A 17 -10.15 -4.28 13.78
C LEU A 17 -9.57 -5.69 13.79
N VAL A 18 -8.37 -5.83 14.32
CA VAL A 18 -7.61 -7.08 14.23
C VAL A 18 -7.19 -7.54 15.62
N GLU A 19 -7.44 -8.81 15.92
CA GLU A 19 -6.95 -9.48 17.12
C GLU A 19 -6.24 -10.77 16.73
N ASP A 20 -4.98 -10.90 17.13
CA ASP A 20 -4.14 -12.10 16.91
C ASP A 20 -4.19 -12.63 15.45
N GLY A 21 -4.14 -11.71 14.48
CA GLY A 21 -4.17 -12.01 13.05
C GLY A 21 -5.56 -12.30 12.48
N LYS A 22 -6.63 -12.16 13.27
CA LYS A 22 -8.00 -12.30 12.79
C LYS A 22 -8.66 -10.94 12.65
N ILE A 23 -9.28 -10.69 11.52
CA ILE A 23 -10.12 -9.51 11.31
C ILE A 23 -11.44 -9.75 12.05
N LEU A 24 -11.72 -8.91 13.05
CA LEU A 24 -12.95 -8.95 13.84
C LEU A 24 -14.06 -8.17 13.15
N ASP A 25 -13.73 -7.02 12.57
CA ASP A 25 -14.66 -6.15 11.85
C ASP A 25 -13.89 -5.31 10.82
N CYS A 26 -14.57 -4.79 9.80
CA CYS A 26 -13.99 -3.93 8.78
C CYS A 26 -14.96 -2.86 8.32
N GLY A 27 -14.41 -1.71 7.94
CA GLY A 27 -15.17 -0.56 7.46
C GLY A 27 -14.45 0.17 6.34
N ILE A 28 -15.14 1.09 5.71
CA ILE A 28 -14.66 1.87 4.59
C ILE A 28 -15.25 3.28 4.63
N CYS A 29 -14.47 4.28 4.24
CA CYS A 29 -14.95 5.62 3.95
C CYS A 29 -14.19 6.24 2.77
N ASP A 30 -14.69 7.35 2.21
CA ASP A 30 -14.04 8.06 1.11
C ASP A 30 -12.82 8.82 1.60
N THR A 31 -11.74 8.84 0.80
CA THR A 31 -10.52 9.58 1.13
C THR A 31 -10.67 11.08 0.93
N ARG A 32 -11.23 11.51 -0.23
CA ARG A 32 -11.41 12.91 -0.62
C ARG A 32 -10.10 13.70 -0.57
N LEU A 33 -9.11 13.27 -1.33
CA LEU A 33 -7.77 13.86 -1.38
C LEU A 33 -7.75 15.34 -1.76
N GLU A 34 -8.74 15.77 -2.54
CA GLU A 34 -8.94 17.14 -2.99
C GLU A 34 -9.14 18.15 -1.85
N GLU A 35 -9.54 17.69 -0.68
CA GLU A 35 -9.72 18.53 0.50
C GLU A 35 -8.40 18.84 1.24
N GLY A 36 -7.31 18.20 0.83
CA GLY A 36 -5.97 18.43 1.36
C GLY A 36 -5.60 17.54 2.56
N TYR A 37 -4.30 17.53 2.89
CA TYR A 37 -3.70 16.62 3.86
C TYR A 37 -4.41 16.61 5.23
N GLN A 38 -4.59 17.80 5.83
CA GLN A 38 -5.19 17.92 7.18
C GLN A 38 -6.63 17.40 7.21
N ALA A 39 -7.42 17.69 6.16
CA ALA A 39 -8.78 17.19 6.07
C ALA A 39 -8.82 15.66 5.96
N VAL A 40 -7.88 15.05 5.22
CA VAL A 40 -7.74 13.59 5.15
C VAL A 40 -7.39 13.00 6.51
N VAL A 41 -6.43 13.58 7.25
CA VAL A 41 -6.07 13.11 8.60
C VAL A 41 -7.27 13.17 9.56
N HIS A 42 -7.98 14.29 9.60
CA HIS A 42 -9.18 14.42 10.44
C HIS A 42 -10.25 13.40 10.04
N ARG A 43 -10.48 13.20 8.75
CA ARG A 43 -11.44 12.20 8.26
C ARG A 43 -11.01 10.77 8.64
N MET A 44 -9.72 10.45 8.52
CA MET A 44 -9.19 9.17 9.00
C MET A 44 -9.52 8.97 10.48
N ALA A 45 -9.28 9.99 11.30
CA ALA A 45 -9.54 9.93 12.73
C ALA A 45 -11.04 9.81 13.05
N ASP A 46 -11.89 10.60 12.41
CA ASP A 46 -13.34 10.59 12.66
C ASP A 46 -13.98 9.27 12.23
N CYS A 47 -13.59 8.75 11.06
CA CYS A 47 -14.05 7.44 10.61
C CYS A 47 -13.55 6.32 11.54
N ALA A 48 -12.29 6.38 11.98
CA ALA A 48 -11.72 5.43 12.92
C ALA A 48 -12.45 5.44 14.27
N LYS A 49 -12.70 6.60 14.85
CA LYS A 49 -13.48 6.75 16.10
C LYS A 49 -14.90 6.19 15.95
N SER A 50 -15.55 6.51 14.84
CA SER A 50 -16.90 6.01 14.54
C SER A 50 -16.90 4.49 14.32
N PHE A 51 -15.86 3.93 13.73
CA PHE A 51 -15.70 2.50 13.49
C PHE A 51 -15.44 1.74 14.79
N LEU A 52 -14.58 2.27 15.66
CA LEU A 52 -14.26 1.63 16.94
C LEU A 52 -15.47 1.49 17.86
N ARG A 53 -16.42 2.44 17.85
CA ARG A 53 -17.69 2.39 18.63
C ARG A 53 -17.50 1.96 20.09
N GLY A 54 -16.39 2.35 20.70
CA GLY A 54 -16.04 1.97 22.06
C GLY A 54 -15.23 0.67 22.20
N ALA A 55 -14.87 0.01 21.10
CA ALA A 55 -13.84 -1.03 21.16
C ALA A 55 -12.48 -0.41 21.49
N GLU A 56 -11.77 -1.00 22.44
CA GLU A 56 -10.45 -0.51 22.85
C GLU A 56 -9.36 -1.11 21.94
N ALA A 57 -8.85 -0.31 21.00
CA ALA A 57 -7.63 -0.64 20.27
C ALA A 57 -6.42 -0.16 21.05
N GLU A 58 -5.36 -0.94 21.08
CA GLU A 58 -4.11 -0.61 21.80
C GLU A 58 -3.15 0.20 20.93
N PHE A 59 -3.22 0.07 19.59
CA PHE A 59 -2.44 0.85 18.64
C PHE A 59 -3.07 0.89 17.25
N VAL A 60 -2.53 1.77 16.40
CA VAL A 60 -2.96 1.95 15.00
C VAL A 60 -1.81 1.59 14.06
N GLY A 61 -2.07 0.69 13.12
CA GLY A 61 -1.19 0.41 11.98
C GLY A 61 -1.71 1.08 10.72
N ILE A 62 -0.87 1.89 10.06
CA ILE A 62 -1.25 2.62 8.84
C ILE A 62 -0.48 2.06 7.64
N ALA A 63 -1.19 1.60 6.63
CA ALA A 63 -0.66 1.33 5.31
C ALA A 63 -0.88 2.57 4.43
N SER A 64 0.19 3.11 3.84
CA SER A 64 0.12 4.31 3.00
C SER A 64 0.89 4.13 1.71
N PRO A 65 0.37 4.60 0.56
CA PRO A 65 1.13 4.61 -0.67
C PRO A 65 2.26 5.65 -0.61
N GLY A 66 3.35 5.36 -1.32
CA GLY A 66 4.49 6.25 -1.45
C GLY A 66 5.74 5.78 -0.71
N PHE A 67 6.72 6.66 -0.64
CA PHE A 67 7.97 6.42 0.09
C PHE A 67 7.79 6.79 1.56
N VAL A 68 7.81 5.80 2.43
CA VAL A 68 7.50 5.93 3.86
C VAL A 68 8.74 5.67 4.69
N ASP A 69 9.05 6.61 5.58
CA ASP A 69 10.02 6.45 6.65
C ASP A 69 9.29 5.88 7.87
N THR A 70 9.43 4.58 8.09
CA THR A 70 8.70 3.86 9.14
C THR A 70 9.21 4.22 10.55
N TYR A 71 10.50 4.59 10.69
CA TYR A 71 11.07 4.96 11.99
C TYR A 71 10.58 6.33 12.46
N GLN A 72 10.48 7.29 11.53
CA GLN A 72 10.01 8.64 11.86
C GLN A 72 8.48 8.80 11.72
N GLY A 73 7.78 7.83 11.17
CA GLY A 73 6.34 7.90 10.97
C GLY A 73 5.91 8.89 9.88
N VAL A 74 6.77 9.12 8.86
CA VAL A 74 6.63 10.19 7.87
C VAL A 74 6.43 9.61 6.48
N VAL A 75 5.43 10.10 5.73
CA VAL A 75 5.37 9.91 4.29
C VAL A 75 6.30 10.93 3.65
N ARG A 76 7.48 10.47 3.21
CA ARG A 76 8.50 11.34 2.59
C ARG A 76 8.04 11.88 1.25
N TYR A 77 7.40 11.02 0.47
CA TYR A 77 6.88 11.36 -0.85
C TYR A 77 5.76 10.41 -1.26
N SER A 78 4.65 10.95 -1.71
CA SER A 78 3.58 10.19 -2.36
C SER A 78 3.10 10.95 -3.59
N ASN A 79 3.46 10.45 -4.77
CA ASN A 79 3.10 11.09 -6.04
C ASN A 79 1.57 11.16 -6.22
N ASN A 80 0.88 10.08 -5.89
CA ASN A 80 -0.57 9.99 -6.05
C ASN A 80 -1.34 10.97 -5.15
N PHE A 81 -0.74 11.36 -4.01
CA PHE A 81 -1.35 12.25 -3.03
C PHE A 81 -0.80 13.68 -3.11
N GLY A 82 0.30 13.89 -3.82
CA GLY A 82 1.00 15.17 -3.83
C GLY A 82 1.62 15.52 -2.48
N TRP A 83 1.86 14.53 -1.62
CA TRP A 83 2.39 14.75 -0.28
C TRP A 83 3.91 14.71 -0.23
N HIS A 84 4.48 15.59 0.58
CA HIS A 84 5.92 15.69 0.83
C HIS A 84 6.21 15.89 2.31
N ASN A 85 6.97 14.98 2.92
CA ASN A 85 7.41 15.04 4.31
C ASN A 85 6.28 15.27 5.32
N VAL A 86 5.16 14.56 5.17
CA VAL A 86 4.00 14.69 6.08
C VAL A 86 4.12 13.68 7.24
N PRO A 87 3.97 14.12 8.51
CA PRO A 87 4.15 13.26 9.69
C PRO A 87 2.88 12.48 10.02
N LEU A 88 2.40 11.67 9.07
CA LEU A 88 1.07 11.04 9.12
C LEU A 88 0.84 10.19 10.37
N ALA A 89 1.86 9.43 10.82
CA ALA A 89 1.70 8.61 12.02
C ALA A 89 1.50 9.47 13.28
N LYS A 90 2.28 10.57 13.40
CA LYS A 90 2.15 11.50 14.52
C LYS A 90 0.79 12.19 14.50
N ASP A 91 0.40 12.79 13.38
CA ASP A 91 -0.82 13.57 13.28
C ASP A 91 -2.06 12.69 13.57
N LEU A 92 -2.06 11.45 13.08
CA LEU A 92 -3.16 10.52 13.37
C LEU A 92 -3.11 10.01 14.82
N SER A 93 -1.92 9.77 15.38
CA SER A 93 -1.74 9.42 16.79
C SER A 93 -2.30 10.51 17.71
N ASP A 94 -1.99 11.77 17.41
CA ASP A 94 -2.50 12.92 18.18
C ASP A 94 -4.04 13.02 18.10
N CYS A 95 -4.62 12.76 16.93
CA CYS A 95 -6.08 12.79 16.74
C CYS A 95 -6.80 11.63 17.44
N LEU A 96 -6.21 10.45 17.48
CA LEU A 96 -6.83 9.23 18.04
C LEU A 96 -6.46 8.97 19.50
N GLU A 97 -5.45 9.65 20.01
CA GLU A 97 -4.84 9.40 21.34
C GLU A 97 -4.36 7.95 21.48
N LEU A 98 -3.93 7.35 20.37
CA LEU A 98 -3.40 5.99 20.28
C LEU A 98 -2.01 5.98 19.61
N PRO A 99 -1.08 5.14 20.06
CA PRO A 99 0.19 4.97 19.36
C PRO A 99 -0.06 4.55 17.91
N ALA A 100 0.57 5.23 16.96
CA ALA A 100 0.44 4.91 15.54
C ALA A 100 1.79 4.54 14.91
N ARG A 101 1.76 3.56 14.00
CA ARG A 101 2.89 3.19 13.15
C ARG A 101 2.45 3.15 11.70
N ILE A 102 3.38 3.46 10.81
CA ILE A 102 3.10 3.52 9.37
C ILE A 102 4.15 2.73 8.60
N ALA A 103 3.71 2.09 7.52
CA ALA A 103 4.59 1.52 6.50
C ALA A 103 3.96 1.69 5.11
N ASN A 104 4.73 1.40 4.06
CA ASN A 104 4.17 1.38 2.71
C ASN A 104 3.11 0.27 2.57
N ASP A 105 2.09 0.52 1.77
CA ASP A 105 0.94 -0.37 1.54
C ASP A 105 1.35 -1.77 1.06
N ALA A 106 2.23 -1.85 0.07
CA ALA A 106 2.73 -3.14 -0.44
C ALA A 106 3.62 -3.88 0.59
N GLN A 107 4.37 -3.14 1.42
CA GLN A 107 5.13 -3.71 2.54
C GLN A 107 4.20 -4.26 3.62
N CYS A 108 3.13 -3.54 3.97
CA CYS A 108 2.13 -4.04 4.91
C CYS A 108 1.47 -5.32 4.41
N ALA A 109 1.13 -5.38 3.11
CA ALA A 109 0.60 -6.59 2.49
C ALA A 109 1.59 -7.76 2.56
N ALA A 110 2.88 -7.52 2.24
CA ALA A 110 3.93 -8.53 2.34
C ALA A 110 4.10 -9.06 3.77
N LEU A 111 4.09 -8.16 4.76
CA LEU A 111 4.17 -8.55 6.18
C LEU A 111 2.96 -9.38 6.61
N GLY A 112 1.76 -8.97 6.20
CA GLY A 112 0.52 -9.72 6.48
C GLY A 112 0.56 -11.14 5.92
N GLU A 113 0.99 -11.30 4.67
CA GLU A 113 1.16 -12.61 4.04
C GLU A 113 2.25 -13.46 4.70
N ALA A 114 3.34 -12.85 5.14
CA ALA A 114 4.41 -13.57 5.82
C ALA A 114 3.99 -14.09 7.21
N LEU A 115 3.18 -13.31 7.94
CA LEU A 115 2.78 -13.65 9.31
C LEU A 115 1.53 -14.54 9.36
N TYR A 116 0.56 -14.28 8.48
CA TYR A 116 -0.78 -14.87 8.59
C TYR A 116 -1.27 -15.55 7.32
N GLY A 117 -0.62 -15.32 6.16
CA GLY A 117 -1.04 -15.80 4.86
C GLY A 117 -0.14 -16.90 4.26
N ALA A 118 0.05 -16.85 2.95
CA ALA A 118 0.78 -17.86 2.17
C ALA A 118 2.27 -17.97 2.54
N GLY A 119 2.85 -16.93 3.14
CA GLY A 119 4.25 -16.89 3.58
C GLY A 119 4.49 -17.38 5.00
N LYS A 120 3.46 -17.85 5.71
CA LYS A 120 3.58 -18.26 7.11
C LYS A 120 4.59 -19.39 7.28
N GLY A 121 5.59 -19.16 8.14
CA GLY A 121 6.67 -20.12 8.41
C GLY A 121 7.81 -20.07 7.38
N ILE A 122 7.75 -19.22 6.38
CA ILE A 122 8.84 -19.01 5.41
C ILE A 122 9.82 -17.97 5.97
N PRO A 123 11.10 -18.32 6.22
CA PRO A 123 12.03 -17.39 6.87
C PRO A 123 12.43 -16.21 5.99
N ARG A 124 12.32 -16.34 4.66
CA ARG A 124 12.63 -15.26 3.70
C ARG A 124 11.59 -15.27 2.59
N MET A 125 10.87 -14.17 2.46
CA MET A 125 9.80 -14.04 1.46
C MET A 125 9.94 -12.70 0.72
N ALA A 126 9.80 -12.73 -0.59
CA ALA A 126 9.53 -11.56 -1.41
C ALA A 126 8.08 -11.64 -1.91
N MET A 127 7.34 -10.57 -1.79
CA MET A 127 5.99 -10.43 -2.34
C MET A 127 5.95 -9.29 -3.34
N LEU A 128 5.28 -9.50 -4.46
CA LEU A 128 4.96 -8.45 -5.42
C LEU A 128 3.45 -8.20 -5.43
N THR A 129 3.07 -6.94 -5.40
CA THR A 129 1.70 -6.50 -5.64
C THR A 129 1.59 -5.97 -7.07
N ILE A 130 0.69 -6.56 -7.87
CA ILE A 130 0.47 -6.16 -9.27
C ILE A 130 -0.91 -5.54 -9.38
N GLY A 131 -0.92 -4.21 -9.38
CA GLY A 131 -2.12 -3.38 -9.49
C GLY A 131 -1.93 -2.26 -10.51
N THR A 132 -2.39 -1.05 -10.22
CA THR A 132 -2.14 0.16 -11.04
C THR A 132 -0.65 0.33 -11.32
N GLY A 133 0.18 0.06 -10.32
CA GLY A 133 1.63 -0.04 -10.40
C GLY A 133 2.13 -1.43 -10.01
N VAL A 134 3.43 -1.55 -9.73
CA VAL A 134 4.07 -2.73 -9.15
C VAL A 134 4.74 -2.33 -7.84
N GLY A 135 4.19 -2.82 -6.74
CA GLY A 135 4.78 -2.69 -5.41
C GLY A 135 5.34 -4.01 -4.90
N GLY A 136 5.82 -4.03 -3.68
CA GLY A 136 6.24 -5.25 -3.02
C GLY A 136 6.93 -5.01 -1.69
N GLY A 137 7.24 -6.11 -1.02
CA GLY A 137 7.96 -6.10 0.24
C GLY A 137 8.83 -7.34 0.38
N PHE A 138 9.90 -7.19 1.12
CA PHE A 138 10.78 -8.28 1.53
C PHE A 138 10.59 -8.50 3.03
N VAL A 139 10.35 -9.75 3.41
CA VAL A 139 10.18 -10.13 4.82
C VAL A 139 11.21 -11.19 5.16
N ARG A 140 11.93 -10.97 6.26
CA ARG A 140 12.90 -11.91 6.81
C ARG A 140 12.56 -12.17 8.28
N ASP A 141 12.41 -13.44 8.63
CA ASP A 141 12.13 -13.88 9.99
C ASP A 141 10.95 -13.12 10.63
N GLY A 142 9.89 -12.88 9.83
CA GLY A 142 8.67 -12.20 10.27
C GLY A 142 8.80 -10.68 10.40
N GLN A 143 9.87 -10.08 9.89
CA GLN A 143 10.09 -8.62 9.91
C GLN A 143 10.29 -8.08 8.51
N LEU A 144 9.79 -6.85 8.25
CA LEU A 144 10.06 -6.15 7.00
C LEU A 144 11.54 -5.81 6.89
N GLU A 145 12.14 -6.12 5.75
CA GLU A 145 13.46 -5.60 5.41
C GLU A 145 13.34 -4.15 4.95
N THR A 146 13.95 -3.28 5.70
CA THR A 146 14.05 -1.86 5.41
C THR A 146 15.51 -1.46 5.25
N ASP A 147 15.77 -0.31 4.64
CA ASP A 147 17.09 0.32 4.68
C ASP A 147 17.43 0.81 6.11
N GLY A 148 18.64 1.32 6.29
CA GLY A 148 19.08 1.83 7.60
C GLY A 148 18.28 3.05 8.11
N TYR A 149 17.36 3.59 7.32
CA TYR A 149 16.49 4.72 7.66
C TYR A 149 15.02 4.31 7.85
N GLY A 150 14.71 3.01 7.83
CA GLY A 150 13.35 2.51 7.97
C GLY A 150 12.48 2.65 6.73
N SER A 151 13.10 3.01 5.62
CA SER A 151 12.42 3.12 4.33
C SER A 151 12.43 1.78 3.58
N MET A 152 11.75 1.72 2.43
CA MET A 152 11.73 0.54 1.59
C MET A 152 13.15 0.19 1.09
N ALA A 153 13.70 -0.94 1.53
CA ALA A 153 14.98 -1.43 1.04
C ALA A 153 14.94 -1.75 -0.47
N TYR A 154 13.75 -2.08 -0.99
CA TYR A 154 13.58 -2.53 -2.38
C TYR A 154 12.34 -1.91 -3.00
N ILE A 155 12.51 -1.18 -4.09
CA ILE A 155 11.42 -0.60 -4.90
C ILE A 155 11.25 -1.46 -6.15
N PHE A 156 10.59 -2.60 -6.02
CA PHE A 156 10.48 -3.62 -7.08
C PHE A 156 9.97 -3.08 -8.41
N GLY A 157 8.92 -2.26 -8.38
CA GLY A 157 8.33 -1.70 -9.60
C GLY A 157 9.27 -0.82 -10.40
N HIS A 158 10.26 -0.22 -9.75
CA HIS A 158 11.22 0.68 -10.40
C HIS A 158 12.60 0.05 -10.68
N CYS A 159 12.73 -1.27 -10.47
CA CYS A 159 13.87 -2.01 -10.97
C CYS A 159 13.90 -1.93 -12.50
N VAL A 160 15.03 -1.49 -13.05
CA VAL A 160 15.21 -1.40 -14.51
C VAL A 160 15.45 -2.80 -15.08
N ILE A 161 14.52 -3.28 -15.90
CA ILE A 161 14.59 -4.59 -16.57
C ILE A 161 14.89 -4.48 -18.06
N ALA A 162 14.82 -3.29 -18.63
CA ALA A 162 15.09 -3.02 -20.03
C ALA A 162 15.88 -1.72 -20.21
N HIS A 163 17.13 -1.82 -20.63
CA HIS A 163 17.94 -0.67 -21.00
C HIS A 163 17.26 0.10 -22.14
N ASP A 164 17.21 1.43 -22.05
CA ASP A 164 16.51 2.30 -23.01
C ASP A 164 15.02 1.97 -23.25
N GLY A 165 14.40 1.29 -22.29
CA GLY A 165 13.00 0.88 -22.35
C GLY A 165 12.00 2.04 -22.19
N LYS A 166 10.73 1.70 -21.90
CA LYS A 166 9.63 2.66 -21.76
C LYS A 166 9.92 3.66 -20.66
N LEU A 167 9.55 4.93 -20.88
CA LEU A 167 9.63 5.96 -19.83
C LEU A 167 8.66 5.63 -18.70
N CYS A 168 9.15 5.65 -17.48
CA CYS A 168 8.38 5.46 -16.25
C CYS A 168 8.02 6.81 -15.62
N ASN A 169 6.91 6.85 -14.89
CA ASN A 169 6.47 8.04 -14.14
C ASN A 169 7.50 8.50 -13.09
N CYS A 170 8.41 7.63 -12.65
CA CYS A 170 9.52 8.00 -11.77
C CYS A 170 10.67 8.75 -12.47
N GLY A 171 10.57 8.98 -13.79
CA GLY A 171 11.60 9.63 -14.60
C GLY A 171 12.66 8.69 -15.20
N GLN A 172 12.73 7.43 -14.75
CA GLN A 172 13.65 6.43 -15.31
C GLN A 172 13.06 5.74 -16.54
N ARG A 173 13.89 5.03 -17.30
CA ARG A 173 13.47 4.17 -18.40
C ARG A 173 13.61 2.70 -18.04
N GLY A 174 12.68 1.89 -18.55
CA GLY A 174 12.76 0.44 -18.46
C GLY A 174 12.37 -0.18 -17.14
N CYS A 175 11.67 0.53 -16.25
CA CYS A 175 11.18 0.01 -15.00
C CYS A 175 10.21 -1.17 -15.20
N LEU A 176 10.28 -2.19 -14.34
CA LEU A 176 9.38 -3.37 -14.34
C LEU A 176 7.91 -2.95 -14.40
N GLU A 177 7.51 -1.94 -13.66
CA GLU A 177 6.13 -1.43 -13.62
C GLU A 177 5.59 -1.07 -15.00
N THR A 178 6.42 -0.51 -15.89
CA THR A 178 6.00 -0.11 -17.24
C THR A 178 5.70 -1.31 -18.16
N TYR A 179 6.01 -2.52 -17.72
CA TYR A 179 5.78 -3.77 -18.46
C TYR A 179 4.79 -4.71 -17.77
N ALA A 180 4.83 -4.78 -16.43
CA ALA A 180 4.14 -5.80 -15.65
C ALA A 180 2.93 -5.29 -14.84
N SER A 181 2.74 -3.99 -14.69
CA SER A 181 1.56 -3.47 -13.99
C SER A 181 0.26 -3.77 -14.73
N ALA A 182 -0.86 -3.79 -14.02
CA ALA A 182 -2.20 -3.93 -14.63
C ALA A 182 -2.44 -2.85 -15.70
N THR A 183 -2.00 -1.61 -15.44
CA THR A 183 -2.05 -0.50 -16.41
C THR A 183 -1.24 -0.82 -17.67
N ALA A 184 -0.04 -1.38 -17.52
CA ALA A 184 0.80 -1.76 -18.65
C ALA A 184 0.21 -2.91 -19.45
N ILE A 185 -0.39 -3.92 -18.78
CA ILE A 185 -1.08 -5.04 -19.39
C ILE A 185 -2.30 -4.55 -20.18
N ALA A 186 -3.13 -3.66 -19.60
CA ALA A 186 -4.28 -3.07 -20.29
C ALA A 186 -3.87 -2.35 -21.58
N ARG A 187 -2.87 -1.47 -21.51
CA ARG A 187 -2.34 -0.75 -22.68
C ARG A 187 -1.80 -1.69 -23.77
N ARG A 188 -1.22 -2.81 -23.38
CA ARG A 188 -0.76 -3.83 -24.31
C ARG A 188 -1.92 -4.59 -24.95
N GLY A 189 -2.94 -4.87 -24.16
CA GLY A 189 -4.18 -5.50 -24.65
C GLY A 189 -4.89 -4.66 -25.70
N GLU A 190 -4.92 -3.33 -25.54
CA GLU A 190 -5.48 -2.39 -26.53
C GLU A 190 -4.77 -2.45 -27.89
N GLN A 191 -3.50 -2.85 -27.92
CA GLN A 191 -2.72 -3.00 -29.15
C GLN A 191 -2.94 -4.35 -29.85
N VAL A 192 -3.41 -5.36 -29.13
CA VAL A 192 -3.55 -6.74 -29.62
C VAL A 192 -5.01 -7.09 -29.90
N PHE A 193 -5.92 -6.56 -29.10
CA PHE A 193 -7.34 -6.87 -29.19
C PHE A 193 -8.13 -5.65 -29.69
N GLU A 194 -9.10 -5.88 -30.56
CA GLU A 194 -10.03 -4.84 -30.97
C GLU A 194 -10.88 -4.36 -29.78
N GLY A 195 -10.97 -3.04 -29.61
CA GLY A 195 -11.70 -2.38 -28.53
C GLY A 195 -10.94 -2.36 -27.21
N SER A 196 -11.28 -1.37 -26.36
CA SER A 196 -10.69 -1.24 -25.02
C SER A 196 -11.11 -2.41 -24.13
N LYS A 197 -10.13 -3.09 -23.56
CA LYS A 197 -10.35 -4.20 -22.63
C LYS A 197 -9.69 -3.94 -21.30
N ASN A 198 -10.42 -4.16 -20.21
CA ASN A 198 -9.80 -4.16 -18.90
C ASN A 198 -8.92 -5.39 -18.67
N VAL A 199 -8.05 -5.35 -17.68
CA VAL A 199 -7.09 -6.42 -17.39
C VAL A 199 -7.78 -7.78 -17.16
N ARG A 200 -8.94 -7.80 -16.50
CA ARG A 200 -9.71 -9.02 -16.26
C ARG A 200 -10.13 -9.69 -17.58
N GLN A 201 -10.68 -8.91 -18.50
CA GLN A 201 -11.08 -9.39 -19.83
C GLN A 201 -9.89 -9.94 -20.63
N ILE A 202 -8.71 -9.28 -20.52
CA ILE A 202 -7.48 -9.75 -21.18
C ILE A 202 -7.06 -11.12 -20.62
N PHE A 203 -7.10 -11.31 -19.30
CA PHE A 203 -6.80 -12.61 -18.69
C PHE A 203 -7.83 -13.69 -19.02
N GLU A 204 -9.10 -13.35 -19.11
CA GLU A 204 -10.16 -14.28 -19.55
C GLU A 204 -9.92 -14.76 -20.99
N LEU A 205 -9.55 -13.84 -21.91
CA LEU A 205 -9.19 -14.19 -23.28
C LEU A 205 -7.93 -15.07 -23.35
N ALA A 206 -6.89 -14.71 -22.58
CA ALA A 206 -5.66 -15.50 -22.55
C ALA A 206 -5.84 -16.92 -21.99
N ARG A 207 -6.87 -17.15 -21.17
CA ARG A 207 -7.22 -18.50 -20.66
C ARG A 207 -8.07 -19.29 -21.65
N ALA A 208 -8.77 -18.62 -22.53
CA ALA A 208 -9.63 -19.26 -23.53
C ALA A 208 -8.86 -19.73 -24.77
N GLY A 209 -7.57 -19.39 -24.94
CA GLY A 209 -6.71 -19.71 -26.07
C GLY A 209 -6.73 -18.57 -27.07
#